data_7d1811161f080859a593b000f6f0ffb8
#
_entry.id   7d1811161f080859a593b000f6f0ffb8
#
_cell.length_a   1.000
_cell.length_b   1.000
_cell.length_c   1.000
_cell.angle_alpha   90.00
_cell.angle_beta   90.00
_cell.angle_gamma   90.00
#
_symmetry.space_group_name_H-M   'P 1'
#
loop_
_entity.id
_entity.type
_entity.pdbx_description
1 polymer ?
#
loop_
_entity_poly.entity_id
_entity_poly.type
_entity_poly.pdbx_seq_one_letter_code
_entity_poly.pdbx_strand_id
1 'polypeptide(L)'
;MKVYILGISGMLGSELFLRFSKISKYIVKGSARAKHLKFFNEFKNNIDYNVSAYHLNKIRKNIKKFKPDYVINCIGFVKQKIKNSTKLEDVFYINSIFPKKIFKITKSLNTKLIHFSTDCVFDGSKGNYDEKSTPNARDVYGLSKYLGELNDKHALTIRTSIIGHELSSKHGLLEWFLSKKKKCNGYINLFFSGITTFEIFNFLHNHLLIKKNKNLYGLYNLSSSRISKYTLLKKISKLYKKKIFIKKDYNSKLDRTLNSSLVKKKTSYKSPSWNKMLNDMYKNSLM
;
A
#
# COMPACT_ATOMS: atom_id res chain seq x y z
N MET A 1 3.74 17.26 -13.85
CA MET A 1 4.48 16.05 -13.40
C MET A 1 3.75 14.82 -13.89
N LYS A 2 4.46 13.87 -14.51
CA LYS A 2 3.89 12.65 -15.06
C LYS A 2 4.04 11.48 -14.06
N VAL A 3 2.95 10.80 -13.75
CA VAL A 3 2.93 9.67 -12.80
C VAL A 3 2.29 8.45 -13.45
N TYR A 4 2.98 7.30 -13.41
CA TYR A 4 2.46 6.05 -13.93
C TYR A 4 2.22 5.07 -12.76
N ILE A 5 0.97 4.62 -12.57
CA ILE A 5 0.58 3.78 -11.45
C ILE A 5 0.30 2.35 -11.93
N LEU A 6 1.09 1.40 -11.45
CA LEU A 6 0.89 -0.02 -11.73
C LEU A 6 -0.10 -0.62 -10.74
N GLY A 7 -1.15 -1.30 -11.24
CA GLY A 7 -2.10 -2.03 -10.40
C GLY A 7 -3.24 -1.18 -9.82
N ILE A 8 -3.83 -0.29 -10.62
CA ILE A 8 -4.90 0.63 -10.19
C ILE A 8 -6.21 -0.06 -9.78
N SER A 9 -6.39 -1.35 -10.00
CA SER A 9 -7.55 -2.10 -9.51
C SER A 9 -7.44 -2.55 -8.05
N GLY A 10 -6.27 -2.40 -7.42
CA GLY A 10 -6.05 -2.71 -6.00
C GLY A 10 -6.41 -1.56 -5.08
N MET A 11 -6.53 -1.84 -3.77
CA MET A 11 -6.87 -0.87 -2.71
C MET A 11 -6.06 0.44 -2.81
N LEU A 12 -4.74 0.35 -2.76
CA LEU A 12 -3.88 1.54 -2.81
C LEU A 12 -3.82 2.15 -4.21
N GLY A 13 -3.73 1.30 -5.25
CA GLY A 13 -3.60 1.77 -6.62
C GLY A 13 -4.81 2.56 -7.09
N SER A 14 -6.02 2.16 -6.72
CA SER A 14 -7.27 2.88 -7.04
C SER A 14 -7.31 4.26 -6.37
N GLU A 15 -7.01 4.31 -5.09
CA GLU A 15 -6.98 5.55 -4.32
C GLU A 15 -5.99 6.55 -4.93
N LEU A 16 -4.75 6.11 -5.18
CA LEU A 16 -3.72 6.98 -5.75
C LEU A 16 -4.08 7.44 -7.17
N PHE A 17 -4.58 6.53 -8.01
CA PHE A 17 -4.94 6.86 -9.39
C PHE A 17 -6.03 7.92 -9.45
N LEU A 18 -7.15 7.71 -8.74
CA LEU A 18 -8.27 8.64 -8.74
C LEU A 18 -7.89 10.02 -8.18
N ARG A 19 -7.13 10.05 -7.06
CA ARG A 19 -6.77 11.33 -6.45
C ARG A 19 -5.77 12.11 -7.27
N PHE A 20 -4.73 11.48 -7.75
CA PHE A 20 -3.76 12.17 -8.61
C PHE A 20 -4.39 12.62 -9.93
N SER A 21 -5.33 11.85 -10.50
CA SER A 21 -6.02 12.22 -11.74
C SER A 21 -6.93 13.45 -11.61
N LYS A 22 -7.40 13.74 -10.38
CA LYS A 22 -8.22 14.93 -10.09
C LYS A 22 -7.41 16.22 -9.85
N ILE A 23 -6.10 16.15 -9.82
CA ILE A 23 -5.24 17.31 -9.57
C ILE A 23 -4.56 17.72 -10.89
N SER A 24 -4.87 18.91 -11.39
CA SER A 24 -4.39 19.44 -12.67
C SER A 24 -2.86 19.46 -12.83
N LYS A 25 -2.14 19.55 -11.72
CA LYS A 25 -0.67 19.51 -11.69
C LYS A 25 -0.08 18.17 -12.18
N TYR A 26 -0.87 17.07 -12.17
CA TYR A 26 -0.41 15.76 -12.57
C TYR A 26 -1.03 15.31 -13.89
N ILE A 27 -0.20 14.69 -14.72
CA ILE A 27 -0.63 13.89 -15.86
C ILE A 27 -0.46 12.43 -15.43
N VAL A 28 -1.57 11.73 -15.26
CA VAL A 28 -1.57 10.40 -14.66
C VAL A 28 -1.94 9.34 -15.69
N LYS A 29 -1.21 8.24 -15.71
CA LYS A 29 -1.62 6.99 -16.34
C LYS A 29 -1.61 5.85 -15.33
N GLY A 30 -2.49 4.89 -15.54
CA GLY A 30 -2.58 3.69 -14.73
C GLY A 30 -2.58 2.42 -15.56
N SER A 31 -2.23 1.29 -14.94
CA SER A 31 -2.36 -0.02 -15.57
C SER A 31 -3.24 -0.97 -14.77
N ALA A 32 -4.04 -1.79 -15.48
CA ALA A 32 -4.92 -2.78 -14.90
C ALA A 32 -4.89 -4.10 -15.67
N ARG A 33 -5.16 -5.22 -14.96
CA ARG A 33 -5.30 -6.56 -15.58
C ARG A 33 -6.63 -6.72 -16.32
N ALA A 34 -7.68 -6.07 -15.84
CA ALA A 34 -9.00 -6.13 -16.43
C ALA A 34 -9.02 -5.54 -17.85
N LYS A 35 -9.96 -5.99 -18.68
CA LYS A 35 -10.23 -5.42 -20.00
C LYS A 35 -10.97 -4.08 -19.92
N HIS A 36 -11.71 -3.88 -18.85
CA HIS A 36 -12.48 -2.67 -18.57
C HIS A 36 -12.71 -2.53 -17.06
N LEU A 37 -12.76 -1.30 -16.58
CA LEU A 37 -13.04 -0.96 -15.18
C LEU A 37 -14.09 0.16 -15.16
N LYS A 38 -15.36 -0.19 -14.99
CA LYS A 38 -16.51 0.76 -14.95
C LYS A 38 -16.29 1.90 -13.95
N PHE A 39 -15.64 1.59 -12.83
CA PHE A 39 -15.35 2.57 -11.78
C PHE A 39 -14.47 3.75 -12.23
N PHE A 40 -13.74 3.59 -13.34
CA PHE A 40 -12.83 4.61 -13.87
C PHE A 40 -13.26 5.15 -15.23
N ASN A 41 -14.55 5.14 -15.56
CA ASN A 41 -15.05 5.57 -16.87
C ASN A 41 -14.61 6.99 -17.24
N GLU A 42 -14.61 7.92 -16.27
CA GLU A 42 -14.13 9.30 -16.46
C GLU A 42 -12.66 9.36 -16.93
N PHE A 43 -11.84 8.38 -16.52
CA PHE A 43 -10.40 8.32 -16.79
C PHE A 43 -10.01 7.18 -17.74
N LYS A 44 -10.96 6.59 -18.50
CA LYS A 44 -10.74 5.40 -19.33
C LYS A 44 -9.56 5.53 -20.31
N ASN A 45 -9.34 6.72 -20.86
CA ASN A 45 -8.26 7.02 -21.81
C ASN A 45 -6.86 7.13 -21.13
N ASN A 46 -6.85 7.19 -19.81
CA ASN A 46 -5.63 7.24 -19.00
C ASN A 46 -5.22 5.87 -18.47
N ILE A 47 -5.86 4.78 -18.94
CA ILE A 47 -5.64 3.45 -18.42
C ILE A 47 -5.13 2.52 -19.51
N ASP A 48 -4.02 1.88 -19.22
CA ASP A 48 -3.49 0.77 -20.01
C ASP A 48 -4.11 -0.55 -19.50
N TYR A 49 -5.09 -1.05 -20.23
CA TYR A 49 -5.79 -2.30 -19.89
C TYR A 49 -5.02 -3.55 -20.34
N ASN A 50 -5.39 -4.71 -19.80
CA ASN A 50 -4.76 -6.01 -20.09
C ASN A 50 -3.25 -6.00 -19.79
N VAL A 51 -2.86 -5.37 -18.68
CA VAL A 51 -1.47 -5.29 -18.21
C VAL A 51 -1.35 -5.99 -16.86
N SER A 52 -0.67 -7.13 -16.84
CA SER A 52 -0.32 -7.88 -15.62
C SER A 52 1.17 -7.77 -15.31
N ALA A 53 1.59 -8.24 -14.12
CA ALA A 53 2.99 -8.33 -13.73
C ALA A 53 3.85 -9.19 -14.68
N TYR A 54 3.23 -10.10 -15.42
CA TYR A 54 3.91 -10.97 -16.39
C TYR A 54 4.15 -10.30 -17.74
N HIS A 55 3.49 -9.18 -18.06
CA HIS A 55 3.61 -8.48 -19.34
C HIS A 55 4.70 -7.39 -19.32
N LEU A 56 5.93 -7.76 -18.91
CA LEU A 56 7.03 -6.81 -18.72
C LEU A 56 7.35 -5.97 -19.97
N ASN A 57 7.35 -6.58 -21.17
CA ASN A 57 7.59 -5.86 -22.43
C ASN A 57 6.53 -4.79 -22.68
N LYS A 58 5.25 -5.11 -22.41
CA LYS A 58 4.14 -4.14 -22.53
C LYS A 58 4.29 -3.01 -21.52
N ILE A 59 4.63 -3.33 -20.26
CA ILE A 59 4.89 -2.32 -19.22
C ILE A 59 6.05 -1.42 -19.64
N ARG A 60 7.17 -1.99 -20.09
CA ARG A 60 8.34 -1.22 -20.58
C ARG A 60 7.96 -0.29 -21.74
N LYS A 61 7.21 -0.80 -22.74
CA LYS A 61 6.73 0.00 -23.88
C LYS A 61 5.86 1.17 -23.41
N ASN A 62 4.93 0.93 -22.49
CA ASN A 62 4.03 1.96 -21.97
C ASN A 62 4.80 3.03 -21.17
N ILE A 63 5.73 2.63 -20.29
CA ILE A 63 6.57 3.58 -19.53
C ILE A 63 7.43 4.40 -20.49
N LYS A 64 8.09 3.77 -21.49
CA LYS A 64 8.92 4.46 -22.48
C LYS A 64 8.12 5.46 -23.30
N LYS A 65 6.89 5.11 -23.72
CA LYS A 65 5.99 6.00 -24.47
C LYS A 65 5.50 7.17 -23.63
N PHE A 66 5.12 6.93 -22.37
CA PHE A 66 4.55 7.95 -21.50
C PHE A 66 5.62 8.86 -20.87
N LYS A 67 6.84 8.35 -20.67
CA LYS A 67 7.98 9.06 -20.04
C LYS A 67 7.60 9.69 -18.70
N PRO A 68 7.18 8.87 -17.68
CA PRO A 68 6.79 9.40 -16.39
C PRO A 68 7.99 9.85 -15.56
N ASP A 69 7.79 10.87 -14.72
CA ASP A 69 8.76 11.26 -13.68
C ASP A 69 8.84 10.17 -12.58
N TYR A 70 7.68 9.56 -12.26
CA TYR A 70 7.55 8.52 -11.26
C TYR A 70 6.71 7.34 -11.75
N VAL A 71 7.17 6.14 -11.45
CA VAL A 71 6.35 4.92 -11.50
C VAL A 71 6.03 4.51 -10.06
N ILE A 72 4.74 4.30 -9.76
CA ILE A 72 4.29 3.83 -8.45
C ILE A 72 3.82 2.39 -8.60
N ASN A 73 4.53 1.45 -7.97
CA ASN A 73 4.18 0.04 -8.01
C ASN A 73 3.22 -0.33 -6.87
N CYS A 74 1.94 -0.46 -7.18
CA CYS A 74 0.89 -0.95 -6.27
C CYS A 74 0.52 -2.43 -6.56
N ILE A 75 1.24 -3.11 -7.45
CA ILE A 75 1.03 -4.54 -7.69
C ILE A 75 1.68 -5.33 -6.55
N GLY A 76 0.91 -6.24 -5.97
CA GLY A 76 1.37 -7.15 -4.93
C GLY A 76 0.40 -8.31 -4.73
N PHE A 77 0.93 -9.46 -4.35
CA PHE A 77 0.13 -10.58 -3.89
C PHE A 77 -0.10 -10.40 -2.38
N VAL A 78 -1.36 -10.30 -1.95
CA VAL A 78 -1.70 -10.00 -0.55
C VAL A 78 -1.85 -11.27 0.28
N LYS A 79 -1.50 -11.20 1.57
CA LYS A 79 -1.51 -12.35 2.50
C LYS A 79 -2.84 -13.12 2.49
N GLN A 80 -3.96 -12.42 2.45
CA GLN A 80 -5.30 -13.00 2.50
C GLN A 80 -5.68 -13.81 1.25
N LYS A 81 -4.93 -13.69 0.16
CA LYS A 81 -5.10 -14.47 -1.08
C LYS A 81 -4.22 -15.73 -1.11
N ILE A 82 -3.28 -15.87 -0.19
CA ILE A 82 -2.43 -17.05 -0.12
C ILE A 82 -3.21 -18.18 0.58
N LYS A 83 -3.53 -19.22 -0.17
CA LYS A 83 -4.22 -20.44 0.25
C LYS A 83 -3.35 -21.65 -0.03
N ASN A 84 -3.72 -22.83 0.46
CA ASN A 84 -2.98 -24.07 0.20
C ASN A 84 -2.83 -24.38 -1.31
N SER A 85 -3.83 -23.99 -2.13
CA SER A 85 -3.81 -24.13 -3.58
C SER A 85 -3.05 -23.04 -4.33
N THR A 86 -2.49 -22.04 -3.63
CA THR A 86 -1.76 -20.95 -4.28
C THR A 86 -0.39 -21.41 -4.71
N LYS A 87 -0.04 -21.21 -5.98
CA LYS A 87 1.30 -21.47 -6.49
C LYS A 87 2.28 -20.47 -5.86
N LEU A 88 3.26 -20.97 -5.11
CA LEU A 88 4.24 -20.13 -4.41
C LEU A 88 5.09 -19.33 -5.39
N GLU A 89 5.38 -19.89 -6.58
CA GLU A 89 6.09 -19.22 -7.66
C GLU A 89 5.41 -17.88 -8.04
N ASP A 90 4.07 -17.84 -8.11
CA ASP A 90 3.33 -16.62 -8.40
C ASP A 90 3.48 -15.59 -7.28
N VAL A 91 3.47 -16.03 -6.02
CA VAL A 91 3.66 -15.14 -4.87
C VAL A 91 5.05 -14.51 -4.90
N PHE A 92 6.09 -15.35 -5.07
CA PHE A 92 7.47 -14.86 -5.15
C PHE A 92 7.72 -14.05 -6.42
N TYR A 93 7.16 -14.45 -7.57
CA TYR A 93 7.28 -13.67 -8.78
C TYR A 93 6.72 -12.25 -8.58
N ILE A 94 5.49 -12.14 -8.10
CA ILE A 94 4.79 -10.85 -7.97
C ILE A 94 5.40 -9.98 -6.86
N ASN A 95 5.78 -10.58 -5.72
CA ASN A 95 6.24 -9.81 -4.57
C ASN A 95 7.76 -9.58 -4.54
N SER A 96 8.56 -10.45 -5.20
CA SER A 96 10.03 -10.39 -5.12
C SER A 96 10.67 -10.08 -6.47
N ILE A 97 10.34 -10.86 -7.51
CA ILE A 97 11.02 -10.77 -8.81
C ILE A 97 10.51 -9.56 -9.61
N PHE A 98 9.20 -9.36 -9.67
CA PHE A 98 8.57 -8.29 -10.41
C PHE A 98 9.04 -6.89 -9.97
N PRO A 99 9.09 -6.52 -8.67
CA PRO A 99 9.62 -5.23 -8.25
C PRO A 99 11.06 -4.98 -8.74
N LYS A 100 11.92 -6.00 -8.69
CA LYS A 100 13.31 -5.92 -9.19
C LYS A 100 13.36 -5.72 -10.71
N LYS A 101 12.47 -6.39 -11.46
CA LYS A 101 12.39 -6.22 -12.94
C LYS A 101 11.86 -4.82 -13.29
N ILE A 102 10.84 -4.32 -12.60
CA ILE A 102 10.34 -2.94 -12.80
C ILE A 102 11.41 -1.92 -12.44
N PHE A 103 12.15 -2.14 -11.36
CA PHE A 103 13.27 -1.28 -10.98
C PHE A 103 14.32 -1.19 -12.10
N LYS A 104 14.74 -2.32 -12.69
CA LYS A 104 15.67 -2.31 -13.82
C LYS A 104 15.12 -1.51 -15.01
N ILE A 105 13.81 -1.65 -15.32
CA ILE A 105 13.14 -0.91 -16.39
C ILE A 105 13.13 0.59 -16.08
N THR A 106 12.69 0.99 -14.90
CA THR A 106 12.60 2.41 -14.53
C THR A 106 13.95 3.08 -14.45
N LYS A 107 14.96 2.39 -13.91
CA LYS A 107 16.35 2.87 -13.84
C LYS A 107 16.93 3.09 -15.24
N SER A 108 16.71 2.16 -16.20
CA SER A 108 17.18 2.31 -17.58
C SER A 108 16.49 3.45 -18.35
N LEU A 109 15.33 3.91 -17.88
CA LEU A 109 14.55 5.01 -18.46
C LEU A 109 14.68 6.32 -17.67
N ASN A 110 15.61 6.38 -16.70
CA ASN A 110 15.81 7.51 -15.78
C ASN A 110 14.52 7.97 -15.08
N THR A 111 13.66 7.02 -14.73
CA THR A 111 12.39 7.23 -14.03
C THR A 111 12.52 6.73 -12.57
N LYS A 112 12.01 7.49 -11.61
CA LYS A 112 12.02 7.06 -10.20
C LYS A 112 10.92 6.02 -9.91
N LEU A 113 11.27 4.99 -9.16
CA LEU A 113 10.31 3.97 -8.72
C LEU A 113 9.92 4.19 -7.26
N ILE A 114 8.62 4.19 -6.97
CA ILE A 114 8.07 4.08 -5.62
C ILE A 114 7.47 2.69 -5.47
N HIS A 115 7.95 1.93 -4.47
CA HIS A 115 7.50 0.57 -4.20
C HIS A 115 7.01 0.43 -2.76
N PHE A 116 5.95 -0.34 -2.55
CA PHE A 116 5.39 -0.59 -1.23
C PHE A 116 5.76 -1.98 -0.73
N SER A 117 6.40 -2.03 0.43
CA SER A 117 6.61 -3.22 1.24
C SER A 117 5.62 -3.24 2.42
N THR A 118 5.87 -4.03 3.44
CA THR A 118 4.92 -4.31 4.53
C THR A 118 5.64 -4.42 5.88
N ASP A 119 4.91 -4.16 6.97
CA ASP A 119 5.30 -4.50 8.34
C ASP A 119 5.42 -6.02 8.57
N CYS A 120 4.77 -6.82 7.71
CA CYS A 120 4.83 -8.28 7.78
C CYS A 120 6.19 -8.88 7.41
N VAL A 121 7.18 -8.07 7.01
CA VAL A 121 8.58 -8.53 6.90
C VAL A 121 9.16 -8.88 8.26
N PHE A 122 8.51 -8.47 9.34
CA PHE A 122 8.85 -8.81 10.73
C PHE A 122 7.89 -9.84 11.31
N ASP A 123 8.37 -10.69 12.21
CA ASP A 123 7.55 -11.69 12.89
C ASP A 123 6.57 -11.09 13.91
N GLY A 124 6.84 -9.90 14.41
CA GLY A 124 6.00 -9.19 15.39
C GLY A 124 6.25 -9.58 16.84
N SER A 125 7.40 -10.17 17.16
CA SER A 125 7.80 -10.50 18.53
C SER A 125 8.20 -9.26 19.35
N LYS A 126 8.79 -8.24 18.69
CA LYS A 126 9.41 -7.09 19.37
C LYS A 126 8.60 -5.79 19.27
N GLY A 127 8.04 -5.47 18.11
CA GLY A 127 7.43 -4.16 17.84
C GLY A 127 8.45 -3.02 17.65
N ASN A 128 7.95 -1.85 17.29
CA ASN A 128 8.72 -0.63 17.07
C ASN A 128 9.96 -0.82 16.15
N TYR A 129 9.80 -1.62 15.10
CA TYR A 129 10.87 -1.93 14.15
C TYR A 129 11.25 -0.70 13.33
N ASP A 130 12.53 -0.39 13.28
CA ASP A 130 13.12 0.65 12.43
C ASP A 130 13.65 0.07 11.10
N GLU A 131 14.25 0.92 10.27
CA GLU A 131 14.80 0.51 8.97
C GLU A 131 16.05 -0.38 9.11
N LYS A 132 16.75 -0.33 10.25
CA LYS A 132 17.94 -1.15 10.56
C LYS A 132 17.56 -2.51 11.14
N SER A 133 16.34 -2.67 11.61
CA SER A 133 15.84 -3.94 12.15
C SER A 133 15.88 -5.02 11.08
N THR A 134 16.50 -6.16 11.39
CA THR A 134 16.61 -7.31 10.47
C THR A 134 15.23 -7.92 10.23
N PRO A 135 14.76 -8.01 8.98
CA PRO A 135 13.54 -8.74 8.64
C PRO A 135 13.66 -10.22 9.00
N ASN A 136 12.65 -10.73 9.70
CA ASN A 136 12.65 -12.10 10.24
C ASN A 136 11.28 -12.81 10.05
N ALA A 137 10.53 -12.42 9.02
CA ALA A 137 9.28 -13.08 8.68
C ALA A 137 9.49 -14.55 8.35
N ARG A 138 8.62 -15.41 8.91
CA ARG A 138 8.64 -16.86 8.68
C ARG A 138 7.55 -17.31 7.70
N ASP A 139 6.58 -16.44 7.42
CA ASP A 139 5.51 -16.77 6.47
C ASP A 139 5.88 -16.35 5.04
N VAL A 140 5.29 -17.04 4.06
CA VAL A 140 5.53 -16.84 2.62
C VAL A 140 5.29 -15.39 2.19
N TYR A 141 4.26 -14.74 2.73
CA TYR A 141 3.95 -13.36 2.38
C TYR A 141 5.05 -12.40 2.83
N GLY A 142 5.39 -12.43 4.12
CA GLY A 142 6.41 -11.55 4.67
C GLY A 142 7.76 -11.76 4.01
N LEU A 143 8.19 -13.03 3.83
CA LEU A 143 9.43 -13.37 3.17
C LEU A 143 9.44 -12.89 1.71
N SER A 144 8.36 -13.15 0.93
CA SER A 144 8.29 -12.72 -0.46
C SER A 144 8.34 -11.20 -0.61
N LYS A 145 7.71 -10.46 0.30
CA LYS A 145 7.75 -8.99 0.30
C LYS A 145 9.13 -8.46 0.66
N TYR A 146 9.79 -9.06 1.67
CA TYR A 146 11.16 -8.70 2.03
C TYR A 146 12.14 -8.88 0.86
N LEU A 147 12.09 -10.02 0.20
CA LEU A 147 12.95 -10.29 -0.96
C LEU A 147 12.71 -9.35 -2.15
N GLY A 148 11.57 -8.65 -2.19
CA GLY A 148 11.24 -7.65 -3.20
C GLY A 148 11.63 -6.21 -2.84
N GLU A 149 12.14 -5.97 -1.62
CA GLU A 149 12.56 -4.64 -1.21
C GLU A 149 13.76 -4.14 -2.03
N LEU A 150 13.74 -2.83 -2.30
CA LEU A 150 14.75 -2.15 -3.10
C LEU A 150 15.41 -1.07 -2.22
N ASN A 151 16.72 -1.09 -2.15
CA ASN A 151 17.50 -0.08 -1.45
C ASN A 151 18.52 0.53 -2.45
N ASP A 152 18.05 1.48 -3.26
CA ASP A 152 18.85 2.12 -4.32
C ASP A 152 18.44 3.59 -4.48
N LYS A 153 19.35 4.46 -4.94
CA LYS A 153 19.12 5.90 -5.17
C LYS A 153 18.07 6.20 -6.23
N HIS A 154 17.68 5.24 -7.07
CA HIS A 154 16.61 5.39 -8.07
C HIS A 154 15.26 4.79 -7.61
N ALA A 155 15.18 4.23 -6.41
CA ALA A 155 13.97 3.66 -5.86
C ALA A 155 13.69 4.17 -4.44
N LEU A 156 12.40 4.33 -4.13
CA LEU A 156 11.91 4.53 -2.77
C LEU A 156 11.04 3.33 -2.40
N THR A 157 11.49 2.53 -1.46
CA THR A 157 10.70 1.46 -0.86
C THR A 157 10.08 1.94 0.44
N ILE A 158 8.77 1.77 0.58
CA ILE A 158 8.00 2.19 1.76
C ILE A 158 7.45 0.95 2.45
N ARG A 159 7.96 0.61 3.64
CA ARG A 159 7.32 -0.37 4.53
C ARG A 159 6.15 0.29 5.24
N THR A 160 4.97 -0.29 5.14
CA THR A 160 3.78 0.22 5.81
C THR A 160 2.71 -0.85 5.92
N SER A 161 1.74 -0.67 6.80
CA SER A 161 0.49 -1.43 6.83
C SER A 161 -0.65 -0.52 6.38
N ILE A 162 -1.55 -1.00 5.53
CA ILE A 162 -2.49 -0.15 4.80
C ILE A 162 -3.93 -0.49 5.18
N ILE A 163 -4.75 0.56 5.39
CA ILE A 163 -6.20 0.45 5.55
C ILE A 163 -6.87 1.36 4.53
N GLY A 164 -7.85 0.82 3.81
CA GLY A 164 -8.59 1.59 2.81
C GLY A 164 -9.76 0.80 2.25
N HIS A 165 -10.56 1.48 1.44
CA HIS A 165 -11.62 0.87 0.68
C HIS A 165 -11.07 0.03 -0.48
N GLU A 166 -11.75 -1.06 -0.80
CA GLU A 166 -11.44 -1.93 -1.94
C GLU A 166 -12.58 -1.84 -2.96
N LEU A 167 -12.25 -1.70 -4.24
CA LEU A 167 -13.25 -1.54 -5.30
C LEU A 167 -14.19 -2.75 -5.47
N SER A 168 -13.67 -3.96 -5.26
CA SER A 168 -14.42 -5.20 -5.58
C SER A 168 -14.10 -6.37 -4.67
N SER A 169 -13.19 -6.24 -3.75
CA SER A 169 -12.82 -7.32 -2.83
C SER A 169 -13.11 -6.97 -1.37
N LYS A 170 -13.06 -7.99 -0.50
CA LYS A 170 -13.27 -7.85 0.95
C LYS A 170 -12.11 -8.49 1.72
N HIS A 171 -10.90 -8.38 1.16
CA HIS A 171 -9.70 -8.97 1.76
C HIS A 171 -9.04 -8.03 2.77
N GLY A 172 -9.14 -6.72 2.56
CA GLY A 172 -8.63 -5.71 3.48
C GLY A 172 -9.46 -5.64 4.77
N LEU A 173 -8.81 -5.20 5.86
CA LEU A 173 -9.42 -5.16 7.20
C LEU A 173 -10.72 -4.35 7.23
N LEU A 174 -10.79 -3.23 6.53
CA LEU A 174 -11.95 -2.36 6.50
C LEU A 174 -13.15 -3.07 5.87
N GLU A 175 -13.02 -3.50 4.61
CA GLU A 175 -14.12 -4.15 3.88
C GLU A 175 -14.51 -5.50 4.50
N TRP A 176 -13.53 -6.27 5.01
CA TRP A 176 -13.80 -7.47 5.78
C TRP A 176 -14.68 -7.16 7.00
N PHE A 177 -14.34 -6.11 7.77
CA PHE A 177 -15.10 -5.73 8.94
C PHE A 177 -16.49 -5.21 8.57
N LEU A 178 -16.59 -4.36 7.57
CA LEU A 178 -17.87 -3.82 7.10
C LEU A 178 -18.81 -4.91 6.57
N SER A 179 -18.27 -6.01 6.04
CA SER A 179 -19.05 -7.15 5.56
C SER A 179 -19.63 -8.04 6.69
N LYS A 180 -19.13 -7.94 7.92
CA LYS A 180 -19.64 -8.75 9.05
C LYS A 180 -21.03 -8.30 9.47
N LYS A 181 -21.93 -9.26 9.79
CA LYS A 181 -23.33 -8.95 10.11
C LYS A 181 -23.59 -8.87 11.61
N LYS A 182 -23.18 -9.86 12.39
CA LYS A 182 -23.57 -10.01 13.82
C LYS A 182 -22.40 -9.81 14.78
N LYS A 183 -21.30 -10.54 14.60
CA LYS A 183 -20.14 -10.54 15.50
C LYS A 183 -18.82 -10.74 14.77
N CYS A 184 -17.73 -10.28 15.38
CA CYS A 184 -16.37 -10.62 14.98
C CYS A 184 -15.42 -10.58 16.19
N ASN A 185 -14.24 -11.18 16.06
CA ASN A 185 -13.19 -11.07 17.06
C ASN A 185 -12.39 -9.79 16.85
N GLY A 186 -12.08 -9.12 17.96
CA GLY A 186 -11.15 -7.98 18.02
C GLY A 186 -9.98 -8.34 18.91
N TYR A 187 -8.80 -8.48 18.31
CA TYR A 187 -7.59 -8.89 19.02
C TYR A 187 -7.03 -7.74 19.84
N ILE A 188 -6.94 -7.90 21.17
CA ILE A 188 -6.45 -6.90 22.11
C ILE A 188 -4.93 -6.75 22.00
N ASN A 189 -4.22 -7.87 21.85
CA ASN A 189 -2.76 -7.93 21.87
C ASN A 189 -2.14 -8.04 20.47
N LEU A 190 -2.90 -7.81 19.41
CA LEU A 190 -2.37 -7.65 18.06
C LEU A 190 -2.23 -6.17 17.72
N PHE A 191 -0.99 -5.69 17.73
CA PHE A 191 -0.67 -4.28 17.48
C PHE A 191 -0.04 -4.06 16.12
N PHE A 192 -0.32 -2.89 15.57
CA PHE A 192 0.30 -2.39 14.35
C PHE A 192 0.24 -0.85 14.31
N SER A 193 0.89 -0.24 13.35
CA SER A 193 0.99 1.22 13.18
C SER A 193 0.72 1.62 11.72
N GLY A 194 -0.31 1.01 11.11
CA GLY A 194 -0.68 1.27 9.71
C GLY A 194 -1.16 2.71 9.48
N ILE A 195 -1.36 3.04 8.22
CA ILE A 195 -1.95 4.30 7.77
C ILE A 195 -3.05 4.05 6.74
N THR A 196 -3.93 5.05 6.52
CA THR A 196 -4.98 4.92 5.51
C THR A 196 -4.44 5.16 4.11
N THR A 197 -5.11 4.61 3.07
CA THR A 197 -4.75 4.86 1.67
C THR A 197 -4.80 6.34 1.33
N PHE A 198 -5.75 7.08 1.90
CA PHE A 198 -5.86 8.53 1.78
C PHE A 198 -4.63 9.23 2.36
N GLU A 199 -4.13 8.78 3.50
CA GLU A 199 -2.94 9.38 4.12
C GLU A 199 -1.65 9.03 3.37
N ILE A 200 -1.57 7.85 2.73
CA ILE A 200 -0.47 7.55 1.79
C ILE A 200 -0.48 8.54 0.63
N PHE A 201 -1.66 8.82 0.06
CA PHE A 201 -1.78 9.84 -0.97
C PHE A 201 -1.28 11.22 -0.47
N ASN A 202 -1.70 11.66 0.72
CA ASN A 202 -1.27 12.92 1.33
C ASN A 202 0.25 12.98 1.51
N PHE A 203 0.84 11.89 2.01
CA PHE A 203 2.29 11.80 2.16
C PHE A 203 3.01 11.92 0.81
N LEU A 204 2.60 11.15 -0.18
CA LEU A 204 3.21 11.21 -1.51
C LEU A 204 3.04 12.59 -2.15
N HIS A 205 1.84 13.16 -2.09
CA HIS A 205 1.54 14.46 -2.67
C HIS A 205 2.33 15.58 -2.00
N ASN A 206 2.16 15.74 -0.68
CA ASN A 206 2.65 16.90 0.05
C ASN A 206 4.13 16.83 0.42
N HIS A 207 4.67 15.63 0.69
CA HIS A 207 6.01 15.49 1.24
C HIS A 207 7.03 14.94 0.24
N LEU A 208 6.59 14.28 -0.83
CA LEU A 208 7.49 13.73 -1.84
C LEU A 208 7.39 14.48 -3.16
N LEU A 209 6.19 14.60 -3.74
CA LEU A 209 6.04 15.08 -5.11
C LEU A 209 5.99 16.61 -5.20
N ILE A 210 5.24 17.31 -4.33
CA ILE A 210 5.19 18.79 -4.34
C ILE A 210 6.49 19.40 -3.85
N LYS A 211 6.98 19.00 -2.69
CA LYS A 211 8.20 19.54 -2.09
C LYS A 211 9.46 19.15 -2.84
N LYS A 212 9.32 18.38 -3.93
CA LYS A 212 10.45 17.88 -4.74
C LYS A 212 11.56 17.30 -3.85
N ASN A 213 11.19 16.57 -2.79
CA ASN A 213 12.15 15.82 -1.99
C ASN A 213 12.77 14.70 -2.84
N LYS A 214 13.41 15.14 -3.95
CA LYS A 214 14.07 14.29 -4.95
C LYS A 214 15.11 13.36 -4.33
N ASN A 215 15.54 13.68 -3.10
CA ASN A 215 16.57 12.96 -2.38
C ASN A 215 16.01 11.90 -1.41
N LEU A 216 14.68 11.68 -1.37
CA LEU A 216 14.13 10.55 -0.63
C LEU A 216 14.23 9.30 -1.52
N TYR A 217 15.15 8.42 -1.16
CA TYR A 217 15.41 7.14 -1.83
C TYR A 217 15.89 6.09 -0.83
N GLY A 218 15.89 4.83 -1.24
CA GLY A 218 16.19 3.70 -0.38
C GLY A 218 14.97 3.20 0.38
N LEU A 219 15.12 2.72 1.59
CA LEU A 219 14.10 2.09 2.39
C LEU A 219 13.66 2.99 3.55
N TYR A 220 12.33 3.16 3.71
CA TYR A 220 11.73 3.91 4.80
C TYR A 220 10.51 3.21 5.36
N ASN A 221 10.34 3.34 6.68
CA ASN A 221 9.10 3.00 7.35
C ASN A 221 8.14 4.18 7.33
N LEU A 222 6.88 3.96 6.93
CA LEU A 222 5.83 4.96 6.98
C LEU A 222 4.70 4.43 7.87
N SER A 223 4.54 5.01 9.05
CA SER A 223 3.65 4.49 10.08
C SER A 223 2.99 5.58 10.90
N SER A 224 1.90 5.21 11.58
CA SER A 224 1.21 6.03 12.57
C SER A 224 1.49 5.55 14.01
N SER A 225 0.72 6.04 14.97
CA SER A 225 0.77 5.57 16.35
C SER A 225 0.30 4.12 16.46
N ARG A 226 0.88 3.39 17.42
CA ARG A 226 0.52 2.01 17.79
C ARG A 226 -0.96 1.90 18.15
N ILE A 227 -1.65 0.90 17.59
CA ILE A 227 -3.05 0.60 17.90
C ILE A 227 -3.29 -0.92 17.89
N SER A 228 -4.17 -1.41 18.77
CA SER A 228 -4.62 -2.80 18.68
C SER A 228 -5.70 -2.96 17.62
N LYS A 229 -5.82 -4.17 17.06
CA LYS A 229 -6.91 -4.45 16.11
C LYS A 229 -8.29 -4.26 16.73
N TYR A 230 -8.47 -4.61 18.01
CA TYR A 230 -9.72 -4.36 18.72
C TYR A 230 -10.06 -2.87 18.76
N THR A 231 -9.13 -2.03 19.20
CA THR A 231 -9.34 -0.58 19.30
C THR A 231 -9.65 0.04 17.94
N LEU A 232 -8.94 -0.40 16.88
CA LEU A 232 -9.20 0.07 15.52
C LEU A 232 -10.60 -0.31 15.04
N LEU A 233 -11.03 -1.56 15.25
CA LEU A 233 -12.38 -2.01 14.86
C LEU A 233 -13.47 -1.24 15.61
N LYS A 234 -13.28 -0.90 16.89
CA LYS A 234 -14.20 -0.05 17.66
C LYS A 234 -14.31 1.36 17.06
N LYS A 235 -13.18 1.96 16.65
CA LYS A 235 -13.19 3.28 15.99
C LYS A 235 -13.92 3.22 14.64
N ILE A 236 -13.67 2.21 13.82
CA ILE A 236 -14.36 2.00 12.54
C ILE A 236 -15.85 1.76 12.77
N SER A 237 -16.24 0.92 13.74
CA SER A 237 -17.63 0.64 14.10
C SER A 237 -18.40 1.94 14.41
N LYS A 238 -17.80 2.81 15.24
CA LYS A 238 -18.39 4.11 15.60
C LYS A 238 -18.54 5.02 14.38
N LEU A 239 -17.49 5.16 13.58
CA LEU A 239 -17.45 6.04 12.41
C LEU A 239 -18.46 5.64 11.31
N TYR A 240 -18.52 4.35 11.00
CA TYR A 240 -19.42 3.80 9.97
C TYR A 240 -20.80 3.43 10.51
N LYS A 241 -21.13 3.83 11.76
CA LYS A 241 -22.41 3.54 12.45
C LYS A 241 -22.78 2.06 12.38
N LYS A 242 -21.76 1.18 12.40
CA LYS A 242 -21.95 -0.26 12.25
C LYS A 242 -22.27 -0.91 13.58
N LYS A 243 -23.52 -1.36 13.74
CA LYS A 243 -24.00 -2.10 14.94
C LYS A 243 -23.53 -3.56 14.87
N ILE A 244 -22.40 -3.87 15.51
CA ILE A 244 -21.83 -5.22 15.55
C ILE A 244 -21.15 -5.47 16.90
N PHE A 245 -21.30 -6.70 17.43
CA PHE A 245 -20.60 -7.13 18.64
C PHE A 245 -19.14 -7.49 18.31
N ILE A 246 -18.19 -6.78 18.91
CA ILE A 246 -16.76 -7.05 18.77
C ILE A 246 -16.28 -7.73 20.04
N LYS A 247 -16.15 -9.08 19.97
CA LYS A 247 -15.65 -9.89 21.08
C LYS A 247 -14.15 -9.63 21.28
N LYS A 248 -13.74 -9.34 22.51
CA LYS A 248 -12.32 -9.22 22.87
C LYS A 248 -11.66 -10.59 22.76
N ASP A 249 -10.53 -10.65 22.08
CA ASP A 249 -9.71 -11.85 21.92
C ASP A 249 -8.30 -11.58 22.46
N TYR A 250 -7.89 -12.35 23.45
CA TYR A 250 -6.61 -12.23 24.15
C TYR A 250 -5.59 -13.29 23.73
N ASN A 251 -6.00 -14.30 22.95
CA ASN A 251 -5.22 -15.51 22.69
C ASN A 251 -3.99 -15.27 21.80
N SER A 252 -3.98 -14.19 21.02
CA SER A 252 -2.89 -13.91 20.10
C SER A 252 -2.11 -12.69 20.57
N LYS A 253 -0.78 -12.80 20.60
CA LYS A 253 0.12 -11.68 20.91
C LYS A 253 1.05 -11.43 19.72
N LEU A 254 1.06 -10.20 19.19
CA LEU A 254 1.90 -9.82 18.07
C LEU A 254 2.00 -8.29 18.00
N ASP A 255 3.19 -7.77 17.82
CA ASP A 255 3.43 -6.34 17.65
C ASP A 255 4.30 -6.09 16.41
N ARG A 256 3.66 -5.65 15.31
CA ARG A 256 4.32 -5.27 14.06
C ARG A 256 4.39 -3.77 13.87
N THR A 257 4.43 -3.01 14.96
CA THR A 257 4.58 -1.56 14.84
C THR A 257 5.93 -1.19 14.24
N LEU A 258 5.90 -0.19 13.36
CA LEU A 258 7.08 0.37 12.71
C LEU A 258 7.44 1.71 13.33
N ASN A 259 8.72 1.98 13.41
CA ASN A 259 9.28 3.28 13.79
C ASN A 259 9.52 4.11 12.52
N SER A 260 8.86 5.26 12.39
CA SER A 260 8.98 6.17 11.24
C SER A 260 9.80 7.42 11.52
N SER A 261 10.68 7.39 12.53
CA SER A 261 11.53 8.53 12.89
C SER A 261 12.43 8.98 11.74
N LEU A 262 12.92 8.05 10.92
CA LEU A 262 13.79 8.37 9.80
C LEU A 262 13.05 9.17 8.71
N VAL A 263 11.86 8.74 8.29
CA VAL A 263 11.06 9.47 7.29
C VAL A 263 10.63 10.83 7.84
N LYS A 264 10.29 10.93 9.14
CA LYS A 264 9.98 12.19 9.80
C LYS A 264 11.16 13.16 9.75
N LYS A 265 12.38 12.69 10.05
CA LYS A 265 13.60 13.50 9.98
C LYS A 265 13.88 14.00 8.56
N LYS A 266 13.65 13.16 7.54
CA LYS A 266 13.95 13.50 6.13
C LYS A 266 12.90 14.37 5.46
N THR A 267 11.63 14.28 5.87
CA THR A 267 10.50 14.92 5.17
C THR A 267 9.69 15.88 6.02
N SER A 268 9.97 15.96 7.32
CA SER A 268 9.14 16.65 8.33
C SER A 268 7.70 16.07 8.43
N TYR A 269 7.45 14.90 7.84
CA TYR A 269 6.15 14.24 7.92
C TYR A 269 5.87 13.77 9.34
N LYS A 270 4.67 14.09 9.83
CA LYS A 270 4.11 13.56 11.07
C LYS A 270 2.77 12.94 10.76
N SER A 271 2.61 11.65 11.01
CA SER A 271 1.32 10.99 10.77
C SER A 271 0.23 11.61 11.65
N PRO A 272 -0.97 11.84 11.10
CA PRO A 272 -2.12 12.25 11.90
C PRO A 272 -2.54 11.17 12.89
N SER A 273 -3.40 11.56 13.86
CA SER A 273 -4.02 10.58 14.75
C SER A 273 -4.93 9.61 13.99
N TRP A 274 -5.16 8.42 14.57
CA TRP A 274 -6.09 7.44 14.00
C TRP A 274 -7.49 8.00 13.74
N ASN A 275 -8.00 8.83 14.66
CA ASN A 275 -9.31 9.46 14.47
C ASN A 275 -9.32 10.36 13.24
N LYS A 276 -8.29 11.18 13.06
CA LYS A 276 -8.18 12.05 11.89
C LYS A 276 -8.06 11.25 10.60
N MET A 277 -7.14 10.27 10.53
CA MET A 277 -6.94 9.46 9.32
C MET A 277 -8.20 8.70 8.91
N LEU A 278 -8.93 8.11 9.88
CA LEU A 278 -10.17 7.39 9.61
C LEU A 278 -11.29 8.35 9.16
N ASN A 279 -11.44 9.52 9.80
CA ASN A 279 -12.40 10.52 9.42
C ASN A 279 -12.13 11.07 8.00
N ASP A 280 -10.85 11.37 7.70
CA ASP A 280 -10.45 11.86 6.39
C ASP A 280 -10.73 10.79 5.30
N MET A 281 -10.41 9.52 5.57
CA MET A 281 -10.73 8.41 4.67
C MET A 281 -12.24 8.26 4.44
N TYR A 282 -13.04 8.34 5.50
CA TYR A 282 -14.50 8.21 5.44
C TYR A 282 -15.14 9.36 4.64
N LYS A 283 -14.80 10.62 4.98
CA LYS A 283 -15.34 11.82 4.32
C LYS A 283 -14.94 11.94 2.86
N ASN A 284 -13.76 11.43 2.52
CA ASN A 284 -13.20 11.48 1.17
C ASN A 284 -13.31 10.13 0.46
N SER A 285 -14.21 9.25 0.90
CA SER A 285 -14.46 7.99 0.20
C SER A 285 -14.78 8.26 -1.26
N LEU A 286 -14.14 7.51 -2.15
CA LEU A 286 -14.33 7.61 -3.60
C LEU A 286 -15.45 6.69 -4.10
N MET A 287 -16.10 5.95 -3.18
CA MET A 287 -17.22 5.04 -3.43
C MET A 287 -18.52 5.62 -2.91
#